data_a336e2428e3430d253c15dc5ed011bdb
#
_entry.id   a336e2428e3430d253c15dc5ed011bdb
#
_cell.length_a   1.000
_cell.length_b   1.000
_cell.length_c   1.000
_cell.angle_alpha   90.00
_cell.angle_beta   90.00
_cell.angle_gamma   90.00
#
_symmetry.space_group_name_H-M   'P 1'
#
loop_
_entity.id
_entity.type
_entity.pdbx_description
1 polymer ?
#
loop_
_entity_poly.entity_id
_entity_poly.type
_entity_poly.pdbx_seq_one_letter_code
_entity_poly.pdbx_strand_id
1 'polypeptide(L)'
;MASIAYLGPAGTFTEGALLQMTDAGMVPQRGGGDWRPLPVDSTTAALDAVRDGAADFACVPIENSIDGSIMPTLDSLAIGTPLQVFAELTLDVAFSIAVKPGRTAAEVRTLAAFPVAAAQVRQWLAAHLPAAELRPAISNADAAQQVADGLVDAAVSSPLAATHRGLSTLAEGVVDEANACTRFVLVGRPGPPPARTGADRTSVVLRIDNAPGALVSTLAEFGMRGIDLTRIESRPTRTELGTYVFFLDCVGHIDDDAVAEALKALHQRCTDVRYLGSWPTGAVAGAPPPPSDDAARWLAGLRGGAADGSAR
;
A
#
# COMPACT_ATOMS: atom_id res chain seq x y z
N MET A 1 -11.98 -20.35 4.97
CA MET A 1 -11.31 -19.80 3.77
C MET A 1 -11.58 -18.33 3.73
N ALA A 2 -10.55 -17.47 3.89
CA ALA A 2 -10.69 -16.03 3.84
C ALA A 2 -10.86 -15.57 2.38
N SER A 3 -11.71 -14.57 2.13
CA SER A 3 -11.87 -13.97 0.81
C SER A 3 -11.11 -12.63 0.75
N ILE A 4 -10.31 -12.41 -0.31
CA ILE A 4 -9.50 -11.21 -0.46
C ILE A 4 -9.83 -10.54 -1.79
N ALA A 5 -10.45 -9.35 -1.70
CA ALA A 5 -10.72 -8.54 -2.87
C ALA A 5 -9.45 -7.83 -3.36
N TYR A 6 -9.30 -7.66 -4.67
CA TYR A 6 -8.17 -6.95 -5.24
C TYR A 6 -8.54 -6.33 -6.59
N LEU A 7 -7.82 -5.27 -6.99
CA LEU A 7 -8.01 -4.68 -8.32
C LEU A 7 -7.62 -5.68 -9.41
N GLY A 8 -8.64 -6.23 -10.07
CA GLY A 8 -8.51 -7.15 -11.20
C GLY A 8 -8.19 -6.44 -12.53
N PRO A 9 -8.23 -7.21 -13.61
CA PRO A 9 -8.40 -8.66 -13.67
C PRO A 9 -7.18 -9.45 -13.16
N ALA A 10 -7.25 -10.80 -13.26
CA ALA A 10 -6.09 -11.65 -12.96
C ALA A 10 -4.89 -11.29 -13.86
N GLY A 11 -3.68 -11.33 -13.27
CA GLY A 11 -2.44 -10.92 -13.92
C GLY A 11 -2.01 -9.47 -13.61
N THR A 12 -2.72 -8.74 -12.75
CA THR A 12 -2.32 -7.37 -12.34
C THR A 12 -1.16 -7.41 -11.33
N PHE A 13 -0.44 -6.29 -11.17
CA PHE A 13 0.54 -6.13 -10.09
C PHE A 13 -0.10 -6.26 -8.71
N THR A 14 -1.38 -5.88 -8.57
CA THR A 14 -2.13 -6.05 -7.31
C THR A 14 -2.32 -7.53 -6.97
N GLU A 15 -2.62 -8.38 -7.95
CA GLU A 15 -2.64 -9.83 -7.72
C GLU A 15 -1.24 -10.35 -7.37
N GLY A 16 -0.20 -9.88 -8.06
CA GLY A 16 1.19 -10.26 -7.74
C GLY A 16 1.57 -9.91 -6.30
N ALA A 17 1.18 -8.73 -5.81
CA ALA A 17 1.36 -8.33 -4.42
C ALA A 17 0.56 -9.22 -3.45
N LEU A 18 -0.68 -9.52 -3.79
CA LEU A 18 -1.53 -10.42 -2.99
C LEU A 18 -0.93 -11.82 -2.86
N LEU A 19 -0.45 -12.41 -3.96
CA LEU A 19 0.22 -13.71 -3.95
C LEU A 19 1.46 -13.69 -3.04
N GLN A 20 2.30 -12.69 -3.17
CA GLN A 20 3.49 -12.56 -2.31
C GLN A 20 3.12 -12.37 -0.83
N MET A 21 2.09 -11.56 -0.50
CA MET A 21 1.62 -11.41 0.89
C MET A 21 1.11 -12.73 1.46
N THR A 22 0.41 -13.53 0.65
CA THR A 22 -0.11 -14.83 1.09
C THR A 22 1.00 -15.86 1.28
N ASP A 23 1.94 -15.94 0.35
CA ASP A 23 3.09 -16.84 0.42
C ASP A 23 4.01 -16.50 1.60
N ALA A 24 4.15 -15.21 1.94
CA ALA A 24 4.88 -14.73 3.11
C ALA A 24 4.10 -14.87 4.43
N GLY A 25 2.87 -15.38 4.42
CA GLY A 25 2.06 -15.57 5.62
C GLY A 25 1.58 -14.27 6.26
N MET A 26 1.54 -13.16 5.52
CA MET A 26 1.15 -11.83 6.03
C MET A 26 -0.37 -11.69 6.23
N VAL A 27 -1.17 -12.58 5.67
CA VAL A 27 -2.63 -12.54 5.81
C VAL A 27 -3.02 -13.07 7.18
N PRO A 28 -3.75 -12.28 8.01
CA PRO A 28 -4.20 -12.76 9.31
C PRO A 28 -5.07 -14.00 9.16
N GLN A 29 -4.75 -15.06 9.91
CA GLN A 29 -5.47 -16.32 9.84
C GLN A 29 -6.88 -16.17 10.42
N ARG A 30 -7.86 -16.22 9.55
CA ARG A 30 -9.29 -16.37 9.91
C ARG A 30 -9.78 -17.71 9.36
N GLY A 31 -9.70 -18.77 10.19
CA GLY A 31 -10.35 -20.05 9.89
C GLY A 31 -9.65 -20.93 8.85
N GLY A 32 -8.38 -21.35 9.09
CA GLY A 32 -7.82 -22.54 8.43
C GLY A 32 -6.84 -22.32 7.27
N GLY A 33 -6.24 -21.15 7.13
CA GLY A 33 -5.07 -20.98 6.23
C GLY A 33 -5.35 -20.82 4.73
N ASP A 34 -6.47 -21.31 4.22
CA ASP A 34 -6.85 -21.16 2.82
C ASP A 34 -7.49 -19.78 2.55
N TRP A 35 -7.22 -19.22 1.39
CA TRP A 35 -7.79 -17.95 0.94
C TRP A 35 -8.34 -18.07 -0.50
N ARG A 36 -9.25 -17.15 -0.85
CA ARG A 36 -9.86 -17.07 -2.18
C ARG A 36 -9.71 -15.67 -2.73
N PRO A 37 -9.11 -15.46 -3.92
CA PRO A 37 -9.04 -14.18 -4.57
C PRO A 37 -10.43 -13.77 -5.10
N LEU A 38 -10.73 -12.47 -4.99
CA LEU A 38 -11.95 -11.86 -5.52
C LEU A 38 -11.53 -10.64 -6.38
N PRO A 39 -11.33 -10.81 -7.69
CA PRO A 39 -11.03 -9.70 -8.57
C PRO A 39 -12.24 -8.77 -8.69
N VAL A 40 -12.00 -7.46 -8.60
CA VAL A 40 -13.02 -6.41 -8.74
C VAL A 40 -12.52 -5.29 -9.65
N ASP A 41 -13.43 -4.42 -10.10
CA ASP A 41 -13.16 -3.45 -11.18
C ASP A 41 -12.41 -2.20 -10.72
N SER A 42 -12.30 -1.94 -9.42
CA SER A 42 -11.60 -0.77 -8.88
C SER A 42 -11.07 -0.99 -7.48
N THR A 43 -10.08 -0.18 -7.08
CA THR A 43 -9.55 -0.13 -5.71
C THR A 43 -10.65 0.20 -4.69
N THR A 44 -11.55 1.13 -5.03
CA THR A 44 -12.69 1.47 -4.18
C THR A 44 -13.63 0.30 -4.01
N ALA A 45 -13.97 -0.42 -5.10
CA ALA A 45 -14.81 -1.60 -5.03
C ALA A 45 -14.19 -2.71 -4.16
N ALA A 46 -12.86 -2.85 -4.16
CA ALA A 46 -12.18 -3.81 -3.27
C ALA A 46 -12.37 -3.45 -1.79
N LEU A 47 -12.23 -2.16 -1.43
CA LEU A 47 -12.44 -1.68 -0.06
C LEU A 47 -13.91 -1.75 0.36
N ASP A 48 -14.83 -1.46 -0.56
CA ASP A 48 -16.28 -1.57 -0.29
C ASP A 48 -16.72 -3.02 -0.10
N ALA A 49 -16.15 -3.97 -0.85
CA ALA A 49 -16.40 -5.40 -0.63
C ALA A 49 -16.04 -5.84 0.82
N VAL A 50 -15.02 -5.22 1.44
CA VAL A 50 -14.69 -5.47 2.86
C VAL A 50 -15.70 -4.84 3.80
N ARG A 51 -16.16 -3.61 3.51
CA ARG A 51 -17.19 -2.91 4.32
C ARG A 51 -18.50 -3.67 4.32
N ASP A 52 -18.93 -4.14 3.16
CA ASP A 52 -20.18 -4.85 2.96
C ASP A 52 -20.12 -6.31 3.40
N GLY A 53 -18.95 -6.81 3.79
CA GLY A 53 -18.76 -8.20 4.22
C GLY A 53 -18.70 -9.21 3.08
N ALA A 54 -18.63 -8.77 1.82
CA ALA A 54 -18.43 -9.63 0.65
C ALA A 54 -17.00 -10.18 0.57
N ALA A 55 -16.03 -9.47 1.18
CA ALA A 55 -14.67 -9.94 1.37
C ALA A 55 -14.22 -9.76 2.83
N ASP A 56 -13.27 -10.60 3.27
CA ASP A 56 -12.65 -10.47 4.59
C ASP A 56 -11.57 -9.39 4.59
N PHE A 57 -10.81 -9.33 3.49
CA PHE A 57 -9.73 -8.37 3.26
C PHE A 57 -9.77 -7.83 1.84
N ALA A 58 -9.03 -6.73 1.63
CA ALA A 58 -8.71 -6.18 0.32
C ALA A 58 -7.20 -5.95 0.21
N CYS A 59 -6.60 -6.33 -0.91
CA CYS A 59 -5.25 -5.93 -1.30
C CYS A 59 -5.35 -4.76 -2.26
N VAL A 60 -4.78 -3.61 -1.89
CA VAL A 60 -4.87 -2.38 -2.68
C VAL A 60 -3.55 -1.61 -2.70
N PRO A 61 -3.20 -0.94 -3.82
CA PRO A 61 -2.05 -0.04 -3.84
C PRO A 61 -2.35 1.22 -3.01
N ILE A 62 -1.36 1.74 -2.28
CA ILE A 62 -1.49 2.97 -1.49
C ILE A 62 -0.54 4.07 -1.95
N GLU A 63 0.61 3.70 -2.51
CA GLU A 63 1.65 4.63 -2.93
C GLU A 63 2.49 4.02 -4.06
N ASN A 64 2.87 4.84 -5.04
CA ASN A 64 3.79 4.49 -6.12
C ASN A 64 4.97 5.48 -6.08
N SER A 65 6.20 5.00 -6.27
CA SER A 65 7.40 5.84 -6.15
C SER A 65 7.53 6.90 -7.27
N ILE A 66 6.83 6.72 -8.39
CA ILE A 66 6.83 7.64 -9.54
C ILE A 66 5.62 8.57 -9.48
N ASP A 67 4.42 8.00 -9.32
CA ASP A 67 3.15 8.74 -9.42
C ASP A 67 2.66 9.28 -8.06
N GLY A 68 3.31 8.88 -6.95
CA GLY A 68 2.95 9.29 -5.59
C GLY A 68 1.78 8.51 -5.01
N SER A 69 0.98 9.18 -4.20
CA SER A 69 -0.13 8.56 -3.47
C SER A 69 -1.27 8.10 -4.36
N ILE A 70 -1.82 6.92 -4.09
CA ILE A 70 -2.98 6.37 -4.80
C ILE A 70 -4.26 6.97 -4.22
N MET A 71 -4.73 8.05 -4.84
CA MET A 71 -5.83 8.86 -4.34
C MET A 71 -7.13 8.08 -4.04
N PRO A 72 -7.60 7.14 -4.90
CA PRO A 72 -8.81 6.36 -4.60
C PRO A 72 -8.70 5.54 -3.31
N THR A 73 -7.51 4.98 -3.02
CA THR A 73 -7.27 4.25 -1.76
C THR A 73 -7.35 5.20 -0.56
N LEU A 74 -6.65 6.33 -0.61
CA LEU A 74 -6.63 7.29 0.49
C LEU A 74 -8.03 7.85 0.76
N ASP A 75 -8.69 8.34 -0.28
CA ASP A 75 -10.05 8.91 -0.15
C ASP A 75 -11.01 7.88 0.47
N SER A 76 -10.93 6.61 0.04
CA SER A 76 -11.75 5.55 0.60
C SER A 76 -11.39 5.24 2.06
N LEU A 77 -10.12 5.23 2.46
CA LEU A 77 -9.72 5.01 3.85
C LEU A 77 -10.13 6.17 4.78
N ALA A 78 -10.15 7.41 4.25
CA ALA A 78 -10.53 8.60 5.03
C ALA A 78 -12.03 8.69 5.31
N ILE A 79 -12.89 8.09 4.48
CA ILE A 79 -14.34 8.28 4.48
C ILE A 79 -15.06 6.95 4.77
N GLY A 80 -16.31 7.03 5.18
CA GLY A 80 -17.20 5.88 5.40
C GLY A 80 -16.84 5.05 6.62
N THR A 81 -17.35 3.83 6.67
CA THR A 81 -17.08 2.87 7.74
C THR A 81 -15.58 2.60 7.86
N PRO A 82 -15.01 2.69 9.06
CA PRO A 82 -13.58 2.49 9.28
C PRO A 82 -13.08 1.15 8.74
N LEU A 83 -11.91 1.20 8.14
CA LEU A 83 -11.12 0.04 7.73
C LEU A 83 -9.74 0.14 8.38
N GLN A 84 -9.04 -0.99 8.49
CA GLN A 84 -7.74 -1.10 9.11
C GLN A 84 -6.77 -1.87 8.23
N VAL A 85 -5.52 -1.42 8.19
CA VAL A 85 -4.40 -2.08 7.52
C VAL A 85 -3.78 -3.11 8.46
N PHE A 86 -3.48 -4.29 7.94
CA PHE A 86 -2.88 -5.41 8.67
C PHE A 86 -1.51 -5.80 8.17
N ALA A 87 -1.17 -5.47 6.93
CA ALA A 87 0.13 -5.75 6.33
C ALA A 87 0.43 -4.77 5.20
N GLU A 88 1.69 -4.64 4.86
CA GLU A 88 2.16 -3.94 3.67
C GLU A 88 3.21 -4.77 2.93
N LEU A 89 3.29 -4.59 1.62
CA LEU A 89 4.32 -5.12 0.75
C LEU A 89 4.72 -4.07 -0.27
N THR A 90 6.00 -3.85 -0.45
CA THR A 90 6.52 -3.06 -1.58
C THR A 90 6.93 -4.01 -2.69
N LEU A 91 6.35 -3.80 -3.88
CA LEU A 91 6.63 -4.57 -5.08
C LEU A 91 7.34 -3.69 -6.10
N ASP A 92 8.47 -4.15 -6.61
CA ASP A 92 9.15 -3.50 -7.73
C ASP A 92 8.28 -3.59 -8.98
N VAL A 93 8.11 -2.45 -9.65
CA VAL A 93 7.33 -2.37 -10.88
C VAL A 93 8.27 -2.49 -12.06
N ALA A 94 8.35 -3.68 -12.62
CA ALA A 94 9.06 -3.96 -13.84
C ALA A 94 8.15 -4.71 -14.82
N PHE A 95 8.23 -4.36 -16.10
CA PHE A 95 7.36 -4.94 -17.11
C PHE A 95 8.09 -6.02 -17.88
N SER A 96 7.31 -6.91 -18.49
CA SER A 96 7.75 -7.85 -19.51
C SER A 96 7.19 -7.43 -20.86
N ILE A 97 7.98 -7.58 -21.91
CA ILE A 97 7.50 -7.52 -23.28
C ILE A 97 7.03 -8.91 -23.69
N ALA A 98 5.72 -9.12 -23.60
CA ALA A 98 5.09 -10.41 -23.82
C ALA A 98 4.69 -10.58 -25.29
N VAL A 99 4.91 -11.78 -25.84
CA VAL A 99 4.58 -12.17 -27.22
C VAL A 99 4.04 -13.59 -27.27
N LYS A 100 3.42 -14.00 -28.37
CA LYS A 100 3.11 -15.41 -28.59
C LYS A 100 4.40 -16.24 -28.68
N PRO A 101 4.39 -17.51 -28.22
CA PRO A 101 5.53 -18.40 -28.31
C PRO A 101 6.11 -18.47 -29.74
N GLY A 102 7.44 -18.36 -29.84
CA GLY A 102 8.16 -18.41 -31.09
C GLY A 102 8.27 -17.10 -31.87
N ARG A 103 7.59 -16.04 -31.47
CA ARG A 103 7.70 -14.72 -32.10
C ARG A 103 8.98 -14.00 -31.67
N THR A 104 9.63 -13.35 -32.65
CA THR A 104 10.88 -12.59 -32.46
C THR A 104 10.60 -11.08 -32.43
N ALA A 105 11.54 -10.28 -31.91
CA ALA A 105 11.43 -8.82 -31.89
C ALA A 105 11.30 -8.21 -33.31
N ALA A 106 11.95 -8.80 -34.30
CA ALA A 106 11.88 -8.32 -35.68
C ALA A 106 10.49 -8.45 -36.33
N GLU A 107 9.64 -9.28 -35.76
CA GLU A 107 8.26 -9.52 -36.24
C GLU A 107 7.21 -8.65 -35.54
N VAL A 108 7.60 -7.90 -34.51
CA VAL A 108 6.68 -7.03 -33.79
C VAL A 108 6.40 -5.77 -34.60
N ARG A 109 5.14 -5.56 -34.98
CA ARG A 109 4.64 -4.38 -35.67
C ARG A 109 3.61 -3.59 -34.84
N THR A 110 2.90 -4.28 -33.95
CA THR A 110 1.90 -3.68 -33.05
C THR A 110 2.19 -4.10 -31.63
N LEU A 111 2.06 -3.14 -30.68
CA LEU A 111 2.34 -3.37 -29.26
C LEU A 111 1.22 -2.74 -28.42
N ALA A 112 0.55 -3.55 -27.59
CA ALA A 112 -0.43 -3.05 -26.66
C ALA A 112 0.22 -2.62 -25.34
N ALA A 113 -0.20 -1.49 -24.77
CA ALA A 113 0.22 -1.07 -23.43
C ALA A 113 -0.85 -0.24 -22.72
N PHE A 114 -0.94 -0.40 -21.40
CA PHE A 114 -1.64 0.54 -20.55
C PHE A 114 -0.88 1.88 -20.56
N PRO A 115 -1.57 3.06 -20.66
CA PRO A 115 -0.89 4.34 -20.83
C PRO A 115 0.21 4.65 -19.83
N VAL A 116 0.00 4.33 -18.55
CA VAL A 116 1.02 4.52 -17.49
C VAL A 116 2.24 3.61 -17.74
N ALA A 117 2.02 2.35 -18.09
CA ALA A 117 3.11 1.42 -18.42
C ALA A 117 3.86 1.86 -19.67
N ALA A 118 3.16 2.32 -20.71
CA ALA A 118 3.78 2.84 -21.93
C ALA A 118 4.71 4.03 -21.65
N ALA A 119 4.33 4.91 -20.73
CA ALA A 119 5.15 6.05 -20.32
C ALA A 119 6.44 5.59 -19.60
N GLN A 120 6.35 4.55 -18.77
CA GLN A 120 7.47 4.02 -17.98
C GLN A 120 8.45 3.13 -18.75
N VAL A 121 8.14 2.76 -19.99
CA VAL A 121 9.02 1.94 -20.87
C VAL A 121 9.30 2.63 -22.22
N ARG A 122 9.01 3.91 -22.34
CA ARG A 122 9.07 4.66 -23.60
C ARG A 122 10.47 4.64 -24.24
N GLN A 123 11.51 4.85 -23.44
CA GLN A 123 12.89 4.89 -23.92
C GLN A 123 13.33 3.49 -24.39
N TRP A 124 13.00 2.46 -23.63
CA TRP A 124 13.28 1.09 -24.00
C TRP A 124 12.60 0.70 -25.32
N LEU A 125 11.31 1.03 -25.47
CA LEU A 125 10.57 0.74 -26.72
C LEU A 125 11.18 1.45 -27.91
N ALA A 126 11.56 2.72 -27.78
CA ALA A 126 12.19 3.48 -28.85
C ALA A 126 13.54 2.87 -29.31
N ALA A 127 14.29 2.28 -28.39
CA ALA A 127 15.58 1.65 -28.68
C ALA A 127 15.45 0.24 -29.28
N HIS A 128 14.48 -0.56 -28.83
CA HIS A 128 14.43 -1.99 -29.15
C HIS A 128 13.29 -2.37 -30.11
N LEU A 129 12.19 -1.61 -30.13
CA LEU A 129 11.02 -1.84 -30.98
C LEU A 129 10.57 -0.55 -31.70
N PRO A 130 11.47 0.18 -32.37
CA PRO A 130 11.17 1.50 -32.94
C PRO A 130 10.11 1.48 -34.05
N ALA A 131 9.85 0.32 -34.66
CA ALA A 131 8.87 0.14 -35.72
C ALA A 131 7.49 -0.32 -35.21
N ALA A 132 7.34 -0.57 -33.90
CA ALA A 132 6.09 -1.03 -33.32
C ALA A 132 5.09 0.13 -33.13
N GLU A 133 3.89 -0.03 -33.69
CA GLU A 133 2.78 0.89 -33.43
C GLU A 133 2.18 0.61 -32.04
N LEU A 134 2.16 1.64 -31.19
CA LEU A 134 1.59 1.53 -29.85
C LEU A 134 0.06 1.57 -29.90
N ARG A 135 -0.58 0.58 -29.28
CA ARG A 135 -2.03 0.48 -29.13
C ARG A 135 -2.42 0.57 -27.65
N PRO A 136 -3.45 1.37 -27.31
CA PRO A 136 -3.86 1.49 -25.92
C PRO A 136 -4.54 0.21 -25.43
N ALA A 137 -4.23 -0.17 -24.17
CA ALA A 137 -4.92 -1.20 -23.42
C ALA A 137 -5.52 -0.58 -22.15
N ILE A 138 -6.56 -1.20 -21.58
CA ILE A 138 -7.21 -0.71 -20.36
C ILE A 138 -6.49 -1.15 -19.09
N SER A 139 -5.58 -2.14 -19.19
CA SER A 139 -4.69 -2.61 -18.12
C SER A 139 -3.52 -3.39 -18.68
N ASN A 140 -2.50 -3.68 -17.86
CA ASN A 140 -1.37 -4.54 -18.25
C ASN A 140 -1.83 -5.99 -18.54
N ALA A 141 -2.84 -6.47 -17.81
CA ALA A 141 -3.42 -7.79 -18.05
C ALA A 141 -4.26 -7.84 -19.35
N ASP A 142 -4.96 -6.73 -19.68
CA ASP A 142 -5.67 -6.60 -20.94
C ASP A 142 -4.68 -6.55 -22.13
N ALA A 143 -3.55 -5.87 -21.99
CA ALA A 143 -2.51 -5.86 -23.01
C ALA A 143 -2.02 -7.28 -23.34
N ALA A 144 -1.76 -8.11 -22.30
CA ALA A 144 -1.40 -9.51 -22.49
C ALA A 144 -2.52 -10.34 -23.14
N GLN A 145 -3.78 -10.06 -22.78
CA GLN A 145 -4.93 -10.71 -23.38
C GLN A 145 -5.02 -10.41 -24.89
N GLN A 146 -4.81 -9.15 -25.31
CA GLN A 146 -4.83 -8.78 -26.73
C GLN A 146 -3.77 -9.54 -27.54
N VAL A 147 -2.60 -9.85 -26.95
CA VAL A 147 -1.58 -10.72 -27.59
C VAL A 147 -2.10 -12.15 -27.70
N ALA A 148 -2.66 -12.70 -26.63
CA ALA A 148 -3.20 -14.08 -26.64
C ALA A 148 -4.28 -14.24 -27.71
N ASP A 149 -5.15 -13.24 -27.86
CA ASP A 149 -6.22 -13.21 -28.87
C ASP A 149 -5.70 -12.94 -30.29
N GLY A 150 -4.42 -12.53 -30.45
CA GLY A 150 -3.80 -12.23 -31.75
C GLY A 150 -4.22 -10.87 -32.33
N LEU A 151 -4.71 -9.94 -31.50
CA LEU A 151 -5.09 -8.59 -31.92
C LEU A 151 -3.86 -7.68 -32.08
N VAL A 152 -2.79 -7.97 -31.35
CA VAL A 152 -1.48 -7.31 -31.41
C VAL A 152 -0.34 -8.32 -31.36
N ASP A 153 0.84 -7.90 -31.75
CA ASP A 153 2.02 -8.77 -31.79
C ASP A 153 2.71 -8.91 -30.45
N ALA A 154 2.75 -7.83 -29.66
CA ALA A 154 3.41 -7.78 -28.37
C ALA A 154 2.59 -6.96 -27.36
N ALA A 155 2.93 -7.07 -26.08
CA ALA A 155 2.36 -6.27 -25.02
C ALA A 155 3.40 -5.86 -23.99
N VAL A 156 3.27 -4.65 -23.45
CA VAL A 156 3.85 -4.27 -22.17
C VAL A 156 2.93 -4.81 -21.08
N SER A 157 3.41 -5.76 -20.30
CA SER A 157 2.58 -6.51 -19.37
C SER A 157 3.32 -6.80 -18.06
N SER A 158 2.60 -7.22 -17.02
CA SER A 158 3.22 -7.84 -15.87
C SER A 158 3.74 -9.25 -16.22
N PRO A 159 4.81 -9.74 -15.56
CA PRO A 159 5.24 -11.12 -15.72
C PRO A 159 4.13 -12.13 -15.44
N LEU A 160 3.32 -11.86 -14.44
CA LEU A 160 2.20 -12.71 -14.03
C LEU A 160 1.12 -12.81 -15.12
N ALA A 161 0.75 -11.69 -15.76
CA ALA A 161 -0.23 -11.72 -16.85
C ALA A 161 0.30 -12.48 -18.08
N ALA A 162 1.58 -12.32 -18.43
CA ALA A 162 2.19 -13.08 -19.49
C ALA A 162 2.13 -14.60 -19.22
N THR A 163 2.45 -15.01 -17.98
CA THR A 163 2.39 -16.41 -17.54
C THR A 163 0.95 -16.95 -17.59
N HIS A 164 -0.03 -16.22 -17.06
CA HIS A 164 -1.43 -16.64 -17.07
C HIS A 164 -2.01 -16.84 -18.48
N ARG A 165 -1.45 -16.16 -19.49
CA ARG A 165 -1.88 -16.25 -20.89
C ARG A 165 -1.02 -17.19 -21.74
N GLY A 166 -0.05 -17.88 -21.12
CA GLY A 166 0.86 -18.79 -21.84
C GLY A 166 1.74 -18.08 -22.89
N LEU A 167 2.04 -16.80 -22.64
CA LEU A 167 2.89 -15.99 -23.51
C LEU A 167 4.37 -16.20 -23.21
N SER A 168 5.20 -16.01 -24.22
CA SER A 168 6.65 -15.92 -24.06
C SER A 168 7.08 -14.47 -23.83
N THR A 169 8.22 -14.31 -23.19
CA THR A 169 8.79 -12.99 -22.88
C THR A 169 9.97 -12.70 -23.81
N LEU A 170 9.92 -11.58 -24.54
CA LEU A 170 11.05 -11.07 -25.34
C LEU A 170 12.08 -10.33 -24.48
N ALA A 171 11.60 -9.62 -23.44
CA ALA A 171 12.44 -8.90 -22.49
C ALA A 171 11.75 -8.86 -21.14
N GLU A 172 12.52 -8.97 -20.06
CA GLU A 172 12.09 -8.89 -18.67
C GLU A 172 12.73 -7.70 -17.98
N GLY A 173 12.12 -7.24 -16.89
CA GLY A 173 12.66 -6.15 -16.09
C GLY A 173 12.68 -4.81 -16.84
N VAL A 174 11.79 -4.63 -17.82
CA VAL A 174 11.76 -3.43 -18.64
C VAL A 174 11.14 -2.28 -17.86
N VAL A 175 11.94 -1.25 -17.62
CA VAL A 175 11.53 0.00 -16.96
C VAL A 175 12.55 1.09 -17.31
N ASP A 176 12.10 2.32 -17.55
CA ASP A 176 12.99 3.46 -17.82
C ASP A 176 13.61 4.02 -16.52
N GLU A 177 12.87 3.94 -15.39
CA GLU A 177 13.29 4.41 -14.07
C GLU A 177 13.56 3.20 -13.15
N ALA A 178 14.82 2.97 -12.81
CA ALA A 178 15.30 1.76 -12.14
C ALA A 178 14.72 1.47 -10.74
N ASN A 179 14.06 2.45 -10.10
CA ASN A 179 13.54 2.34 -8.73
C ASN A 179 12.01 2.44 -8.67
N ALA A 180 11.33 2.12 -9.76
CA ALA A 180 9.87 2.11 -9.77
C ALA A 180 9.34 1.00 -8.86
N CYS A 181 8.62 1.39 -7.81
CA CYS A 181 7.98 0.45 -6.91
C CYS A 181 6.59 0.94 -6.47
N THR A 182 5.74 0.00 -6.08
CA THR A 182 4.42 0.29 -5.52
C THR A 182 4.27 -0.39 -4.17
N ARG A 183 3.83 0.39 -3.19
CA ARG A 183 3.45 -0.11 -1.87
C ARG A 183 1.99 -0.52 -1.89
N PHE A 184 1.74 -1.77 -1.55
CA PHE A 184 0.42 -2.37 -1.40
C PHE A 184 0.13 -2.60 0.07
N VAL A 185 -1.14 -2.53 0.44
CA VAL A 185 -1.61 -2.80 1.81
C VAL A 185 -2.72 -3.83 1.80
N LEU A 186 -2.73 -4.67 2.82
CA LEU A 186 -3.82 -5.58 3.13
C LEU A 186 -4.75 -4.89 4.13
N VAL A 187 -5.98 -4.65 3.71
CA VAL A 187 -6.99 -3.89 4.46
C VAL A 187 -8.13 -4.79 4.87
N GLY A 188 -8.59 -4.69 6.11
CA GLY A 188 -9.73 -5.44 6.64
C GLY A 188 -10.64 -4.55 7.50
N ARG A 189 -11.71 -5.14 8.04
CA ARG A 189 -12.52 -4.50 9.08
C ARG A 189 -11.67 -4.34 10.36
N PRO A 190 -11.92 -3.28 11.19
CA PRO A 190 -11.18 -3.07 12.42
C PRO A 190 -11.13 -4.32 13.31
N GLY A 191 -9.96 -4.56 13.88
CA GLY A 191 -9.67 -5.69 14.75
C GLY A 191 -8.35 -5.48 15.49
N PRO A 192 -7.93 -6.44 16.33
CA PRO A 192 -6.61 -6.40 16.94
C PRO A 192 -5.51 -6.26 15.88
N PRO A 193 -4.55 -5.35 16.06
CA PRO A 193 -3.42 -5.23 15.13
C PRO A 193 -2.55 -6.49 15.20
N PRO A 194 -1.74 -6.77 14.18
CA PRO A 194 -0.68 -7.77 14.25
C PRO A 194 0.23 -7.55 15.47
N ALA A 195 0.90 -8.60 15.93
CA ALA A 195 1.84 -8.49 17.04
C ALA A 195 3.01 -7.54 16.68
N ARG A 196 3.45 -6.76 17.66
CA ARG A 196 4.62 -5.88 17.57
C ARG A 196 5.88 -6.67 17.19
N THR A 197 6.65 -6.16 16.24
CA THR A 197 7.89 -6.78 15.75
C THR A 197 9.13 -5.93 16.04
N GLY A 198 8.98 -4.64 16.31
CA GLY A 198 10.07 -3.67 16.43
C GLY A 198 10.47 -3.03 15.08
N ALA A 199 9.89 -3.50 13.98
CA ALA A 199 9.99 -2.89 12.64
C ALA A 199 8.57 -2.65 12.12
N ASP A 200 7.84 -1.78 12.82
CA ASP A 200 6.42 -1.57 12.62
C ASP A 200 6.14 -0.16 12.14
N ARG A 201 5.01 0.01 11.48
CA ARG A 201 4.43 1.29 11.07
C ARG A 201 3.06 1.44 11.70
N THR A 202 2.78 2.65 12.19
CA THR A 202 1.43 3.06 12.58
C THR A 202 0.95 4.15 11.65
N SER A 203 -0.29 4.04 11.17
CA SER A 203 -0.90 5.04 10.30
C SER A 203 -2.20 5.56 10.89
N VAL A 204 -2.42 6.88 10.74
CA VAL A 204 -3.63 7.57 11.16
C VAL A 204 -4.12 8.56 10.11
N VAL A 205 -5.43 8.81 10.12
CA VAL A 205 -6.04 9.95 9.41
C VAL A 205 -6.55 10.93 10.46
N LEU A 206 -6.11 12.17 10.36
CA LEU A 206 -6.44 13.23 11.29
C LEU A 206 -7.32 14.28 10.63
N ARG A 207 -8.37 14.69 11.31
CA ARG A 207 -9.10 15.91 11.02
C ARG A 207 -8.75 16.94 12.09
N ILE A 208 -8.21 18.07 11.67
CA ILE A 208 -7.81 19.17 12.57
C ILE A 208 -8.59 20.43 12.22
N ASP A 209 -8.76 21.29 13.21
CA ASP A 209 -9.37 22.59 13.00
C ASP A 209 -8.50 23.44 12.06
N ASN A 210 -9.14 24.20 11.18
CA ASN A 210 -8.45 25.12 10.28
C ASN A 210 -8.05 26.40 11.03
N ALA A 211 -7.01 26.30 11.87
CA ALA A 211 -6.49 27.40 12.69
C ALA A 211 -4.98 27.53 12.51
N PRO A 212 -4.43 28.76 12.63
CA PRO A 212 -2.98 28.98 12.59
C PRO A 212 -2.25 28.11 13.62
N GLY A 213 -1.23 27.36 13.15
CA GLY A 213 -0.41 26.48 13.99
C GLY A 213 -1.03 25.10 14.30
N ALA A 214 -2.28 24.82 13.93
CA ALA A 214 -2.95 23.55 14.26
C ALA A 214 -2.19 22.33 13.72
N LEU A 215 -1.75 22.35 12.45
CA LEU A 215 -0.94 21.26 11.88
C LEU A 215 0.41 21.11 12.59
N VAL A 216 1.11 22.23 12.83
CA VAL A 216 2.41 22.21 13.51
C VAL A 216 2.30 21.60 14.90
N SER A 217 1.30 22.02 15.68
CA SER A 217 1.07 21.49 17.04
C SER A 217 0.67 20.02 17.03
N THR A 218 -0.02 19.56 16.00
CA THR A 218 -0.34 18.14 15.80
C THR A 218 0.90 17.31 15.50
N LEU A 219 1.77 17.77 14.57
CA LEU A 219 3.03 17.09 14.25
C LEU A 219 4.02 17.11 15.43
N ALA A 220 3.98 18.14 16.28
CA ALA A 220 4.81 18.22 17.47
C ALA A 220 4.56 17.09 18.47
N GLU A 221 3.35 16.50 18.49
CA GLU A 221 3.04 15.36 19.37
C GLU A 221 3.89 14.13 19.06
N PHE A 222 4.29 13.94 17.79
CA PHE A 222 5.23 12.89 17.38
C PHE A 222 6.67 13.30 17.72
N GLY A 223 7.09 14.50 17.31
CA GLY A 223 8.45 14.97 17.50
C GLY A 223 8.89 15.04 18.96
N MET A 224 8.03 15.53 19.88
CA MET A 224 8.31 15.58 21.33
C MET A 224 8.50 14.20 21.97
N ARG A 225 7.99 13.15 21.34
CA ARG A 225 8.13 11.75 21.79
C ARG A 225 9.21 10.99 21.01
N GLY A 226 9.99 11.66 20.17
CA GLY A 226 11.04 11.05 19.36
C GLY A 226 10.52 10.07 18.31
N ILE A 227 9.28 10.22 17.87
CA ILE A 227 8.66 9.35 16.85
C ILE A 227 8.97 9.92 15.48
N ASP A 228 9.54 9.11 14.61
CA ASP A 228 9.83 9.44 13.23
C ASP A 228 8.57 9.33 12.35
N LEU A 229 8.30 10.38 11.55
CA LEU A 229 7.22 10.40 10.58
C LEU A 229 7.78 10.03 9.21
N THR A 230 7.25 8.98 8.61
CA THR A 230 7.70 8.46 7.32
C THR A 230 6.85 8.93 6.14
N ARG A 231 5.65 9.45 6.41
CA ARG A 231 4.75 9.99 5.38
C ARG A 231 3.82 11.04 5.98
N ILE A 232 3.57 12.08 5.19
CA ILE A 232 2.50 13.04 5.41
C ILE A 232 1.81 13.33 4.08
N GLU A 233 0.48 13.25 4.08
CA GLU A 233 -0.35 13.54 2.91
C GLU A 233 -1.57 14.32 3.33
N SER A 234 -1.86 15.45 2.68
CA SER A 234 -3.08 16.21 2.91
C SER A 234 -4.11 15.96 1.83
N ARG A 235 -5.34 15.69 2.21
CA ARG A 235 -6.45 15.44 1.29
C ARG A 235 -7.64 16.35 1.60
N PRO A 236 -8.26 16.98 0.58
CA PRO A 236 -9.48 17.75 0.81
C PRO A 236 -10.60 16.83 1.29
N THR A 237 -11.40 17.32 2.24
CA THR A 237 -12.55 16.54 2.77
C THR A 237 -13.66 16.36 1.75
N ARG A 238 -13.67 17.15 0.65
CA ARG A 238 -14.72 17.21 -0.38
C ARG A 238 -16.10 17.65 0.14
N THR A 239 -16.18 18.05 1.40
CA THR A 239 -17.42 18.57 2.00
C THR A 239 -17.46 20.10 1.95
N GLU A 240 -16.30 20.75 2.11
CA GLU A 240 -16.16 22.20 2.13
C GLU A 240 -14.76 22.59 1.65
N LEU A 241 -14.64 23.71 0.91
CA LEU A 241 -13.36 24.26 0.50
C LEU A 241 -12.55 24.71 1.70
N GLY A 242 -11.25 24.41 1.70
CA GLY A 242 -10.36 24.78 2.79
C GLY A 242 -10.35 23.81 3.97
N THR A 243 -11.11 22.71 3.91
CA THR A 243 -11.04 21.66 4.93
C THR A 243 -10.29 20.43 4.43
N TYR A 244 -9.40 19.91 5.29
CA TYR A 244 -8.48 18.83 4.95
C TYR A 244 -8.47 17.73 6.00
N VAL A 245 -8.19 16.52 5.56
CA VAL A 245 -7.72 15.42 6.41
C VAL A 245 -6.24 15.20 6.13
N PHE A 246 -5.50 14.75 7.15
CA PHE A 246 -4.07 14.49 7.07
C PHE A 246 -3.79 13.03 7.36
N PHE A 247 -3.17 12.34 6.42
CA PHE A 247 -2.62 11.02 6.63
C PHE A 247 -1.22 11.15 7.17
N LEU A 248 -0.93 10.46 8.26
CA LEU A 248 0.39 10.38 8.84
C LEU A 248 0.77 8.90 9.02
N ASP A 249 1.93 8.54 8.51
CA ASP A 249 2.56 7.26 8.82
C ASP A 249 3.76 7.54 9.73
N CYS A 250 3.85 6.84 10.85
CA CYS A 250 4.99 6.92 11.77
C CYS A 250 5.62 5.56 12.01
N VAL A 251 6.88 5.57 12.40
CA VAL A 251 7.60 4.38 12.85
C VAL A 251 7.11 3.98 14.23
N GLY A 252 6.93 2.69 14.44
CA GLY A 252 6.52 2.09 15.71
C GLY A 252 5.13 1.51 15.70
N HIS A 253 4.81 0.79 16.77
CA HIS A 253 3.56 0.06 16.97
C HIS A 253 2.67 0.76 18.00
N ILE A 254 1.37 0.56 17.98
CA ILE A 254 0.44 1.11 18.98
C ILE A 254 0.78 0.64 20.41
N ASP A 255 1.45 -0.52 20.55
CA ASP A 255 1.93 -1.04 21.83
C ASP A 255 3.29 -0.45 22.26
N ASP A 256 3.90 0.44 21.46
CA ASP A 256 5.01 1.27 21.91
C ASP A 256 4.44 2.44 22.73
N ASP A 257 4.91 2.64 23.96
CA ASP A 257 4.41 3.68 24.85
C ASP A 257 4.43 5.07 24.22
N ALA A 258 5.53 5.40 23.48
CA ALA A 258 5.64 6.67 22.80
C ALA A 258 4.52 6.87 21.75
N VAL A 259 4.23 5.83 20.96
CA VAL A 259 3.17 5.85 19.94
C VAL A 259 1.79 5.93 20.60
N ALA A 260 1.56 5.13 21.65
CA ALA A 260 0.32 5.15 22.40
C ALA A 260 0.04 6.53 23.01
N GLU A 261 1.06 7.16 23.61
CA GLU A 261 0.93 8.52 24.20
C GLU A 261 0.71 9.59 23.13
N ALA A 262 1.35 9.46 21.94
CA ALA A 262 1.08 10.35 20.82
C ALA A 262 -0.37 10.23 20.36
N LEU A 263 -0.90 9.01 20.19
CA LEU A 263 -2.29 8.78 19.79
C LEU A 263 -3.29 9.34 20.79
N LYS A 264 -3.02 9.22 22.10
CA LYS A 264 -3.86 9.84 23.16
C LYS A 264 -3.87 11.36 23.04
N ALA A 265 -2.69 11.98 22.85
CA ALA A 265 -2.58 13.43 22.69
C ALA A 265 -3.30 13.92 21.41
N LEU A 266 -3.17 13.18 20.30
CA LEU A 266 -3.88 13.47 19.05
C LEU A 266 -5.39 13.38 19.24
N HIS A 267 -5.90 12.35 19.93
CA HIS A 267 -7.32 12.20 20.22
C HIS A 267 -7.89 13.37 21.02
N GLN A 268 -7.10 13.96 21.92
CA GLN A 268 -7.52 15.13 22.70
C GLN A 268 -7.46 16.45 21.90
N ARG A 269 -6.59 16.52 20.89
CA ARG A 269 -6.29 17.75 20.14
C ARG A 269 -7.05 17.88 18.84
N CYS A 270 -7.23 16.75 18.13
CA CYS A 270 -7.83 16.72 16.81
C CYS A 270 -9.35 16.60 16.89
N THR A 271 -10.06 17.15 15.90
CA THR A 271 -11.53 17.01 15.79
C THR A 271 -11.92 15.54 15.56
N ASP A 272 -11.07 14.79 14.81
CA ASP A 272 -11.25 13.35 14.60
C ASP A 272 -9.88 12.68 14.38
N VAL A 273 -9.74 11.48 14.92
CA VAL A 273 -8.57 10.61 14.73
C VAL A 273 -9.05 9.24 14.30
N ARG A 274 -8.78 8.92 13.04
CA ARG A 274 -9.05 7.58 12.50
C ARG A 274 -7.76 6.77 12.52
N TYR A 275 -7.70 5.75 13.35
CA TYR A 275 -6.60 4.79 13.38
C TYR A 275 -6.73 3.84 12.19
N LEU A 276 -5.71 3.83 11.33
CA LEU A 276 -5.65 2.93 10.17
C LEU A 276 -4.94 1.62 10.47
N GLY A 277 -4.22 1.50 11.57
CA GLY A 277 -3.55 0.27 11.98
C GLY A 277 -2.11 0.46 12.41
N SER A 278 -1.56 -0.61 13.00
CA SER A 278 -0.14 -0.82 13.24
C SER A 278 0.22 -2.19 12.68
N TRP A 279 1.28 -2.28 11.88
CA TRP A 279 1.64 -3.51 11.17
C TRP A 279 3.16 -3.58 10.90
N PRO A 280 3.71 -4.80 10.74
CA PRO A 280 5.10 -4.98 10.34
C PRO A 280 5.38 -4.44 8.94
N THR A 281 6.50 -3.73 8.78
CA THR A 281 6.95 -3.21 7.48
C THR A 281 7.89 -4.16 6.74
N GLY A 282 8.36 -5.22 7.41
CA GLY A 282 9.35 -6.14 6.86
C GLY A 282 10.78 -5.58 6.77
N ALA A 283 10.94 -4.26 6.88
CA ALA A 283 12.23 -3.57 6.93
C ALA A 283 12.11 -2.35 7.85
N VAL A 284 13.22 -1.97 8.48
CA VAL A 284 13.25 -0.76 9.32
C VAL A 284 13.13 0.46 8.42
N ALA A 285 12.02 1.16 8.51
CA ALA A 285 11.75 2.40 7.77
C ALA A 285 11.82 3.59 8.75
N GLY A 286 13.01 4.15 8.98
CA GLY A 286 13.23 5.26 9.90
C GLY A 286 13.75 4.82 11.28
N ALA A 287 13.92 5.78 12.21
CA ALA A 287 14.39 5.51 13.56
C ALA A 287 13.27 4.92 14.43
N PRO A 288 13.50 3.80 15.14
CA PRO A 288 12.51 3.26 16.06
C PRO A 288 12.23 4.26 17.19
N PRO A 289 10.99 4.26 17.75
CA PRO A 289 10.66 5.10 18.90
C PRO A 289 11.63 4.81 20.07
N PRO A 290 11.95 5.82 20.90
CA PRO A 290 12.81 5.59 22.04
C PRO A 290 12.13 4.59 23.00
N PRO A 291 12.91 3.62 23.57
CA PRO A 291 12.36 2.71 24.56
C PRO A 291 11.92 3.48 25.81
N SER A 292 10.71 3.27 26.26
CA SER A 292 10.13 3.93 27.44
C SER A 292 10.21 3.06 28.71
N ASP A 293 10.86 1.91 28.63
CA ASP A 293 10.90 0.91 29.70
C ASP A 293 11.38 1.47 31.04
N ASP A 294 12.28 2.48 31.02
CA ASP A 294 12.77 3.11 32.25
C ASP A 294 11.71 4.03 32.88
N ALA A 295 11.00 4.83 32.08
CA ALA A 295 9.95 5.71 32.58
C ALA A 295 8.73 4.91 33.04
N ALA A 296 8.35 3.86 32.32
CA ALA A 296 7.27 2.96 32.71
C ALA A 296 7.60 2.20 34.00
N ARG A 297 8.83 1.69 34.16
CA ARG A 297 9.30 1.04 35.38
C ARG A 297 9.34 2.01 36.56
N TRP A 298 9.85 3.22 36.36
CA TRP A 298 9.86 4.26 37.37
C TRP A 298 8.42 4.57 37.84
N LEU A 299 7.50 4.79 36.93
CA LEU A 299 6.09 5.07 37.28
C LEU A 299 5.42 3.88 37.99
N ALA A 300 5.71 2.64 37.56
CA ALA A 300 5.22 1.44 38.23
C ALA A 300 5.76 1.33 39.66
N GLY A 301 7.03 1.69 39.85
CA GLY A 301 7.67 1.77 41.20
C GLY A 301 6.95 2.75 42.11
N LEU A 302 6.63 3.96 41.60
CA LEU A 302 5.85 4.96 42.38
C LEU A 302 4.46 4.46 42.75
N ARG A 303 3.76 3.81 41.80
CA ARG A 303 2.43 3.19 42.07
C ARG A 303 2.51 2.06 43.09
N GLY A 304 3.65 1.34 43.16
CA GLY A 304 3.93 0.32 44.12
C GLY A 304 4.42 0.84 45.50
N GLY A 305 4.54 2.18 45.69
CA GLY A 305 4.94 2.80 46.93
C GLY A 305 6.45 2.99 47.12
N ALA A 306 7.25 2.87 46.05
CA ALA A 306 8.69 3.20 46.11
C ALA A 306 8.86 4.73 46.24
N ALA A 307 9.66 5.17 47.25
CA ALA A 307 9.77 6.59 47.57
C ALA A 307 10.50 7.46 46.54
N ASP A 308 11.30 6.85 45.65
CA ASP A 308 12.14 7.54 44.65
C ASP A 308 12.28 6.82 43.32
N GLY A 309 11.51 5.75 43.05
CA GLY A 309 11.52 5.03 41.78
C GLY A 309 12.87 4.48 41.34
N SER A 310 13.84 4.39 42.25
CA SER A 310 15.20 3.86 41.98
C SER A 310 15.22 2.34 41.92
N ALA A 311 14.66 1.77 40.84
CA ALA A 311 15.10 0.46 40.37
C ALA A 311 16.10 0.72 39.24
N ARG A 312 17.37 0.78 39.57
CA ARG A 312 18.49 0.65 38.65
C ARG A 312 18.66 -0.77 38.19
#